data_94ef966b2a7c3f4efb696cef7c8bece0
#
_entry.id   94ef966b2a7c3f4efb696cef7c8bece0
#
_cell.length_a   1.000
_cell.length_b   1.000
_cell.length_c   1.000
_cell.angle_alpha   90.00
_cell.angle_beta   90.00
_cell.angle_gamma   90.00
#
_symmetry.space_group_name_H-M   'P 1'
#
loop_
_entity.id
_entity.type
_entity.pdbx_description
1 polymer ?
#
loop_
_entity_poly.entity_id
_entity_poly.type
_entity_poly.pdbx_seq_one_letter_code
_entity_poly.pdbx_strand_id
1 'polypeptide(L)'
;DAAEALRIGLVSRVVEPEQLLPAAMALAEKIAGNAPLAVAAVKRLAAIGGELSLAAGLELEQHAFGVLRDSEDRIEGRKAFAEKRKPNFRGC
;
A
#
# COMPACT_ATOMS: atom_id res chain seq x y z
N ASP A 1 -26.38 8.02 2.56
CA ASP A 1 -25.62 9.26 2.26
C ASP A 1 -24.12 9.09 2.54
N ALA A 2 -23.31 10.09 2.23
CA ALA A 2 -21.87 10.03 2.36
C ALA A 2 -21.42 9.92 3.83
N ALA A 3 -22.11 10.57 4.75
CA ALA A 3 -21.81 10.50 6.18
C ALA A 3 -22.03 9.09 6.73
N GLU A 4 -23.12 8.44 6.33
CA GLU A 4 -23.40 7.06 6.69
C GLU A 4 -22.38 6.10 6.07
N ALA A 5 -22.01 6.30 4.80
CA ALA A 5 -21.00 5.50 4.13
C ALA A 5 -19.64 5.54 4.87
N LEU A 6 -19.25 6.72 5.38
CA LEU A 6 -18.07 6.87 6.21
C LEU A 6 -18.23 6.15 7.56
N ARG A 7 -19.39 6.32 8.21
CA ARG A 7 -19.67 5.72 9.52
C ARG A 7 -19.60 4.18 9.49
N ILE A 8 -20.11 3.55 8.44
CA ILE A 8 -20.10 2.08 8.30
C ILE A 8 -18.81 1.54 7.65
N GLY A 9 -17.84 2.41 7.33
CA GLY A 9 -16.57 1.99 6.73
C GLY A 9 -16.64 1.63 5.24
N LEU A 10 -17.74 1.97 4.55
CA LEU A 10 -17.85 1.76 3.09
C LEU A 10 -16.87 2.64 2.31
N VAL A 11 -16.61 3.84 2.82
CA VAL A 11 -15.57 4.75 2.31
C VAL A 11 -14.65 5.17 3.45
N SER A 12 -13.40 5.46 3.14
CA SER A 12 -12.39 5.86 4.12
C SER A 12 -12.34 7.37 4.36
N ARG A 13 -12.94 8.16 3.46
CA ARG A 13 -12.97 9.63 3.53
C ARG A 13 -14.15 10.19 2.78
N VAL A 14 -14.67 11.29 3.31
CA VAL A 14 -15.64 12.17 2.64
C VAL A 14 -15.01 13.55 2.56
N VAL A 15 -15.14 14.19 1.41
CA VAL A 15 -14.63 15.54 1.14
C VAL A 15 -15.68 16.33 0.34
N GLU A 16 -15.56 17.64 0.29
CA GLU A 16 -16.39 18.47 -0.59
C GLU A 16 -16.16 18.10 -2.06
N PRO A 17 -17.18 18.26 -2.94
CA PRO A 17 -17.10 17.85 -4.34
C PRO A 17 -15.88 18.38 -5.08
N GLU A 18 -15.51 19.63 -4.85
CA GLU A 18 -14.37 20.29 -5.49
C GLU A 18 -13.03 19.73 -5.01
N GLN A 19 -13.00 19.10 -3.85
CA GLN A 19 -11.81 18.48 -3.26
C GLN A 19 -11.66 16.99 -3.60
N LEU A 20 -12.65 16.38 -4.26
CA LEU A 20 -12.64 14.94 -4.54
C LEU A 20 -11.41 14.56 -5.37
N LEU A 21 -11.22 15.19 -6.51
CA LEU A 21 -10.09 14.86 -7.40
C LEU A 21 -8.72 15.21 -6.79
N PRO A 22 -8.53 16.40 -6.21
CA PRO A 22 -7.28 16.71 -5.49
C PRO A 22 -6.96 15.70 -4.37
N ALA A 23 -7.94 15.33 -3.55
CA ALA A 23 -7.73 14.37 -2.47
C ALA A 23 -7.41 12.96 -2.98
N ALA A 24 -8.09 12.52 -4.05
CA ALA A 24 -7.82 11.23 -4.69
C ALA A 24 -6.42 11.19 -5.32
N MET A 25 -6.00 12.25 -6.01
CA MET A 25 -4.67 12.36 -6.60
C MET A 25 -3.57 12.36 -5.53
N ALA A 26 -3.74 13.12 -4.47
CA ALA A 26 -2.79 13.12 -3.35
C ALA A 26 -2.63 11.74 -2.71
N LEU A 27 -3.71 10.97 -2.57
CA LEU A 27 -3.64 9.59 -2.09
C LEU A 27 -2.94 8.67 -3.10
N ALA A 28 -3.26 8.79 -4.38
CA ALA A 28 -2.64 8.00 -5.44
C ALA A 28 -1.12 8.27 -5.53
N GLU A 29 -0.69 9.52 -5.46
CA GLU A 29 0.73 9.91 -5.44
C GLU A 29 1.46 9.35 -4.22
N LYS A 30 0.80 9.36 -3.05
CA LYS A 30 1.36 8.77 -1.83
C LYS A 30 1.56 7.26 -1.98
N ILE A 31 0.63 6.57 -2.62
CA ILE A 31 0.75 5.13 -2.89
C ILE A 31 1.85 4.89 -3.94
N ALA A 32 1.85 5.64 -5.03
CA ALA A 32 2.83 5.53 -6.12
C ALA A 32 4.27 5.86 -5.68
N GLY A 33 4.43 6.61 -4.60
CA GLY A 33 5.74 6.89 -4.01
C GLY A 33 6.37 5.73 -3.23
N ASN A 34 5.68 4.58 -3.11
CA ASN A 34 6.22 3.38 -2.47
C ASN A 34 6.79 2.40 -3.51
N ALA A 35 7.56 1.40 -3.02
CA ALA A 35 8.13 0.36 -3.87
C ALA A 35 7.03 -0.39 -4.64
N PRO A 36 7.03 -0.40 -5.99
CA PRO A 36 5.93 -0.94 -6.79
C PRO A 36 5.62 -2.41 -6.51
N LEU A 37 6.66 -3.24 -6.35
CA LEU A 37 6.48 -4.65 -6.01
C LEU A 37 5.81 -4.85 -4.64
N ALA A 38 6.16 -4.01 -3.67
CA ALA A 38 5.54 -4.06 -2.34
C ALA A 38 4.07 -3.62 -2.40
N VAL A 39 3.74 -2.56 -3.16
CA VAL A 39 2.35 -2.12 -3.36
C VAL A 39 1.52 -3.22 -4.01
N ALA A 40 2.05 -3.87 -5.06
CA ALA A 40 1.38 -4.98 -5.74
C ALA A 40 1.15 -6.17 -4.79
N ALA A 41 2.14 -6.53 -3.97
CA ALA A 41 2.03 -7.60 -2.99
C ALA A 41 0.97 -7.29 -1.93
N VAL A 42 0.99 -6.10 -1.34
CA VAL A 42 -0.02 -5.67 -0.33
C VAL A 42 -1.42 -5.70 -0.93
N LYS A 43 -1.61 -5.18 -2.14
CA LYS A 43 -2.90 -5.20 -2.82
C LYS A 43 -3.42 -6.64 -3.01
N ARG A 44 -2.56 -7.56 -3.44
CA ARG A 44 -2.91 -8.98 -3.61
C ARG A 44 -3.26 -9.63 -2.27
N LEU A 45 -2.44 -9.42 -1.24
CA LEU A 45 -2.68 -9.96 0.10
C LEU A 45 -4.00 -9.46 0.69
N ALA A 46 -4.30 -8.16 0.54
CA ALA A 46 -5.55 -7.59 1.01
C ALA A 46 -6.77 -8.16 0.27
N ALA A 47 -6.66 -8.43 -1.04
CA ALA A 47 -7.75 -8.97 -1.84
C ALA A 47 -8.12 -10.42 -1.47
N ILE A 48 -7.12 -11.26 -1.16
CA ILE A 48 -7.35 -12.69 -0.88
C ILE A 48 -7.32 -13.03 0.61
N GLY A 49 -6.66 -12.21 1.43
CA GLY A 49 -6.46 -12.48 2.87
C GLY A 49 -7.77 -12.52 3.66
N GLY A 50 -8.78 -11.76 3.24
CA GLY A 50 -10.10 -11.77 3.87
C GLY A 50 -10.88 -13.08 3.72
N GLU A 51 -10.49 -13.92 2.76
CA GLU A 51 -11.12 -15.22 2.48
C GLU A 51 -10.34 -16.40 3.11
N LEU A 52 -9.19 -16.12 3.71
CA LEU A 52 -8.31 -17.14 4.30
C LEU A 52 -8.47 -17.21 5.82
N SER A 53 -8.08 -18.36 6.38
CA SER A 53 -7.82 -18.41 7.82
C SER A 53 -6.65 -17.50 8.18
N LEU A 54 -6.60 -16.98 9.41
CA LEU A 54 -5.50 -16.16 9.88
C LEU A 54 -4.13 -16.82 9.66
N ALA A 55 -4.03 -18.12 9.96
CA ALA A 55 -2.79 -18.88 9.78
C ALA A 55 -2.34 -18.90 8.32
N ALA A 56 -3.25 -19.20 7.38
CA ALA A 56 -2.95 -19.20 5.95
C ALA A 56 -2.61 -17.79 5.43
N GLY A 57 -3.29 -16.76 5.92
CA GLY A 57 -2.99 -15.38 5.58
C GLY A 57 -1.59 -14.95 6.03
N LEU A 58 -1.20 -15.30 7.24
CA LEU A 58 0.14 -15.03 7.78
C LEU A 58 1.24 -15.78 7.00
N GLU A 59 0.98 -17.03 6.62
CA GLU A 59 1.93 -17.80 5.80
C GLU A 59 2.13 -17.14 4.43
N LEU A 60 1.04 -16.70 3.79
CA LEU A 60 1.10 -16.01 2.52
C LEU A 60 1.84 -14.67 2.62
N GLU A 61 1.64 -13.91 3.71
CA GLU A 61 2.39 -12.68 4.00
C GLU A 61 3.89 -12.95 4.13
N GLN A 62 4.27 -13.99 4.85
CA GLN A 62 5.66 -14.41 5.00
C GLN A 62 6.31 -14.74 3.66
N HIS A 63 5.59 -15.46 2.77
CA HIS A 63 6.06 -15.72 1.42
C HIS A 63 6.25 -14.47 0.61
N ALA A 64 5.28 -13.55 0.62
CA ALA A 64 5.37 -12.29 -0.08
C ALA A 64 6.55 -11.45 0.43
N PHE A 65 6.75 -11.40 1.74
CA PHE A 65 7.90 -10.72 2.35
C PHE A 65 9.22 -11.36 1.92
N GLY A 66 9.29 -12.70 1.87
CA GLY A 66 10.46 -13.43 1.42
C GLY A 66 10.89 -13.05 -0.01
N VAL A 67 9.93 -12.97 -0.92
CA VAL A 67 10.17 -12.54 -2.32
C VAL A 67 10.66 -11.08 -2.39
N LEU A 68 10.05 -10.19 -1.61
CA LEU A 68 10.41 -8.77 -1.61
C LEU A 68 11.76 -8.50 -0.93
N ARG A 69 12.21 -9.42 -0.09
CA ARG A 69 13.44 -9.27 0.69
C ARG A 69 14.69 -9.08 -0.16
N ASP A 70 14.73 -9.69 -1.33
CA ASP A 70 15.88 -9.65 -2.23
C ASP A 70 15.73 -8.63 -3.37
N SER A 71 14.65 -7.81 -3.36
CA SER A 71 14.44 -6.75 -4.33
C SER A 71 15.43 -5.59 -4.17
N GLU A 72 15.81 -4.99 -5.28
CA GLU A 72 16.64 -3.77 -5.28
C GLU A 72 15.94 -2.62 -4.56
N ASP A 73 14.62 -2.53 -4.68
CA ASP A 73 13.82 -1.49 -4.01
C ASP A 73 13.90 -1.60 -2.47
N ARG A 74 13.99 -2.81 -1.93
CA ARG A 74 14.20 -2.97 -0.48
C ARG A 74 15.58 -2.46 -0.06
N ILE A 75 16.61 -2.74 -0.84
CA ILE A 75 17.97 -2.27 -0.58
C ILE A 75 17.99 -0.74 -0.64
N GLU A 76 17.41 -0.17 -1.69
CA GLU A 76 17.27 1.28 -1.87
C GLU A 76 16.49 1.93 -0.71
N GLY A 77 15.37 1.33 -0.32
CA GLY A 77 14.55 1.86 0.79
C GLY A 77 15.34 1.95 2.10
N ARG A 78 16.11 0.92 2.44
CA ARG A 78 16.97 0.92 3.64
C ARG A 78 18.08 1.96 3.54
N LYS A 79 18.70 2.08 2.37
CA LYS A 79 19.75 3.06 2.11
C LYS A 79 19.21 4.49 2.22
N ALA A 80 18.09 4.76 1.56
CA ALA A 80 17.42 6.06 1.58
C ALA A 80 17.03 6.47 3.02
N PHE A 81 16.52 5.50 3.81
CA PHE A 81 16.18 5.75 5.21
C PHE A 81 17.41 6.12 6.05
N ALA A 82 18.53 5.37 5.90
CA ALA A 82 19.78 5.66 6.61
C ALA A 82 20.36 7.02 6.22
N GLU A 83 20.26 7.39 4.95
CA GLU A 83 20.75 8.66 4.39
C GLU A 83 19.74 9.82 4.55
N LYS A 84 18.57 9.58 5.14
CA LYS A 84 17.49 10.58 5.34
C LYS A 84 17.07 11.28 4.03
N ARG A 85 17.03 10.57 2.93
CA ARG A 85 16.60 11.05 1.61
C ARG A 85 15.37 10.30 1.12
N LYS A 86 14.73 10.82 0.08
CA LYS A 86 13.67 10.09 -0.61
C LYS A 86 14.26 8.89 -1.37
N PRO A 87 13.61 7.72 -1.31
CA PRO A 87 14.01 6.56 -2.10
C PRO A 87 13.67 6.77 -3.60
N ASN A 88 14.42 6.08 -4.45
CA ASN A 88 14.16 6.01 -5.88
C ASN A 88 13.82 4.56 -6.26
N PHE A 89 12.57 4.19 -6.09
CA PHE A 89 12.10 2.84 -6.37
C PHE A 89 11.92 2.61 -7.88
N ARG A 90 12.27 1.41 -8.33
CA ARG A 90 12.26 1.01 -9.75
C ARG A 90 11.36 -0.19 -10.04
N GLY A 91 10.89 -0.89 -9.03
CA GLY A 91 10.04 -2.07 -9.20
C GLY A 91 10.81 -3.34 -9.54
N CYS A 92 12.04 -3.51 -9.06
CA CYS A 92 12.88 -4.67 -9.31
C CYS A 92 13.65 -5.11 -8.06
#